data_71d5ea8d22658a04881af5529a1009da
#
_entry.id   71d5ea8d22658a04881af5529a1009da
#
_cell.length_a   1.000
_cell.length_b   1.000
_cell.length_c   1.000
_cell.angle_alpha   90.00
_cell.angle_beta   90.00
_cell.angle_gamma   90.00
#
_symmetry.space_group_name_H-M   'P 1'
#
loop_
_entity.id
_entity.type
_entity.pdbx_description
1 polymer ?
#
loop_
_entity_poly.entity_id
_entity_poly.type
_entity_poly.pdbx_seq_one_letter_code
_entity_poly.pdbx_strand_id
1 'polypeptide(L)'
;MSNSASIAALVLVSVTSLAVGAFGLRLSRTMSDFYVASRGVGPVLNASAISGEYLSAASFLGVAGLVLARGVDMLWLPVGWTAGYLLLLVFVAAPLRRSGAYTLPDFAQLRLESVVVRRISSLLVVAIGLLYLIPQFQGAGLTLRTLTGAPSWVGQLAVAAVVGLNVLPGGMRSVTLIQAFHYWLKLVALLTPLFFLLGAVGARSGNPQTGAVLVADWVEPLRGEHALYLTYSLVLATFFGTMGLPHVVVRFYTNRDGQAARRATMVVLVLLSAFYLLPVAYGVLGRYVASDLVAAGRADSVVLELPSRVFDGPLAEGLTALLAAGAFAAFLSTSTGLVVSVAGVLSQDLLGWGAGHRQGIRAFRLSTVVVVLVSLLLTVVSAGVPVAHAVELTFAVAASTFCPMLLLGIWWRGLTSVGAVAGMMVGGGLSMGAVLTTTFGIATGGWFGVVMIQPAAVSVPLSFATMVGASLATRSRRPEHVSRTMVRLHAPEDVHLNRGSFHPERRETGAARMGAGAAEQGSGGGELGSGPMHRPTGTAYGSKTATEGAAGRDGTDGAVRRSGTTARRS
;
A
#
# COMPACT_ATOMS: atom_id res chain seq x y z
N MET A 1 25.29 -29.05 -0.48
CA MET A 1 24.25 -29.19 0.56
C MET A 1 22.90 -29.08 -0.13
N SER A 2 21.99 -29.99 0.10
CA SER A 2 20.70 -30.02 -0.60
C SER A 2 19.80 -28.88 -0.13
N ASN A 3 19.57 -27.89 -0.98
CA ASN A 3 18.65 -26.77 -0.72
C ASN A 3 17.16 -27.19 -0.77
N SER A 4 16.90 -28.50 -0.58
CA SER A 4 15.56 -29.08 -0.69
C SER A 4 14.57 -28.48 0.32
N ALA A 5 15.01 -28.24 1.57
CA ALA A 5 14.18 -27.64 2.59
C ALA A 5 13.76 -26.21 2.23
N SER A 6 14.67 -25.38 1.72
CA SER A 6 14.37 -24.02 1.27
C SER A 6 13.42 -24.02 0.07
N ILE A 7 13.64 -24.88 -0.92
CA ILE A 7 12.74 -25.00 -2.08
C ILE A 7 11.35 -25.47 -1.63
N ALA A 8 11.28 -26.47 -0.76
CA ALA A 8 10.00 -26.94 -0.21
C ALA A 8 9.26 -25.81 0.53
N ALA A 9 9.96 -24.98 1.33
CA ALA A 9 9.38 -23.84 2.01
C ALA A 9 8.84 -22.77 1.04
N LEU A 10 9.57 -22.46 -0.05
CA LEU A 10 9.13 -21.53 -1.09
C LEU A 10 7.87 -22.03 -1.81
N VAL A 11 7.85 -23.33 -2.17
CA VAL A 11 6.67 -23.96 -2.79
C VAL A 11 5.49 -23.95 -1.83
N LEU A 12 5.70 -24.30 -0.55
CA LEU A 12 4.65 -24.32 0.47
C LEU A 12 4.03 -22.95 0.66
N VAL A 13 4.83 -21.88 0.77
CA VAL A 13 4.31 -20.50 0.89
C VAL A 13 3.53 -20.10 -0.35
N SER A 14 4.01 -20.43 -1.54
CA SER A 14 3.34 -20.12 -2.80
C SER A 14 2.00 -20.85 -2.91
N VAL A 15 1.95 -22.15 -2.60
CA VAL A 15 0.72 -22.95 -2.61
C VAL A 15 -0.26 -22.46 -1.54
N THR A 16 0.21 -22.18 -0.32
CA THR A 16 -0.63 -21.65 0.75
C THR A 16 -1.20 -20.29 0.38
N SER A 17 -0.39 -19.40 -0.23
CA SER A 17 -0.84 -18.11 -0.73
C SER A 17 -1.97 -18.25 -1.75
N LEU A 18 -1.82 -19.16 -2.72
CA LEU A 18 -2.84 -19.46 -3.72
C LEU A 18 -4.11 -20.07 -3.08
N ALA A 19 -3.96 -20.95 -2.10
CA ALA A 19 -5.09 -21.56 -1.38
C ALA A 19 -5.88 -20.52 -0.58
N VAL A 20 -5.21 -19.64 0.16
CA VAL A 20 -5.83 -18.52 0.89
C VAL A 20 -6.52 -17.57 -0.10
N GLY A 21 -5.88 -17.29 -1.24
CA GLY A 21 -6.45 -16.52 -2.33
C GLY A 21 -7.73 -17.13 -2.88
N ALA A 22 -7.71 -18.41 -3.20
CA ALA A 22 -8.86 -19.16 -3.69
C ALA A 22 -10.02 -19.20 -2.68
N PHE A 23 -9.72 -19.33 -1.37
CA PHE A 23 -10.74 -19.20 -0.31
C PHE A 23 -11.38 -17.81 -0.30
N GLY A 24 -10.56 -16.76 -0.43
CA GLY A 24 -11.01 -15.37 -0.49
C GLY A 24 -11.96 -15.07 -1.64
N LEU A 25 -11.83 -15.78 -2.78
CA LEU A 25 -12.72 -15.65 -3.94
C LEU A 25 -14.18 -15.99 -3.61
N ARG A 26 -14.40 -16.98 -2.77
CA ARG A 26 -15.77 -17.37 -2.34
C ARG A 26 -16.48 -16.26 -1.59
N LEU A 27 -15.73 -15.30 -1.06
CA LEU A 27 -16.21 -14.16 -0.29
C LEU A 27 -16.44 -12.89 -1.14
N SER A 28 -15.96 -12.85 -2.40
CA SER A 28 -16.01 -11.68 -3.29
C SER A 28 -17.14 -11.83 -4.29
N ARG A 29 -18.26 -11.14 -4.08
CA ARG A 29 -19.48 -11.28 -4.91
C ARG A 29 -19.88 -10.01 -5.65
N THR A 30 -19.41 -8.84 -5.21
CA THR A 30 -19.79 -7.52 -5.76
C THR A 30 -18.58 -6.74 -6.27
N MET A 31 -18.81 -5.70 -7.09
CA MET A 31 -17.74 -4.77 -7.50
C MET A 31 -17.13 -4.04 -6.32
N SER A 32 -17.92 -3.72 -5.30
CA SER A 32 -17.41 -3.11 -4.07
C SER A 32 -16.51 -4.09 -3.29
N ASP A 33 -16.81 -5.40 -3.29
CA ASP A 33 -15.91 -6.42 -2.72
C ASP A 33 -14.59 -6.46 -3.49
N PHE A 34 -14.66 -6.27 -4.81
CA PHE A 34 -13.50 -6.37 -5.67
C PHE A 34 -12.53 -5.20 -5.47
N TYR A 35 -13.01 -3.94 -5.41
CA TYR A 35 -12.14 -2.76 -5.31
C TYR A 35 -11.83 -2.32 -3.88
N VAL A 36 -12.79 -2.44 -2.94
CA VAL A 36 -12.64 -1.92 -1.57
C VAL A 36 -13.11 -2.88 -0.48
N ALA A 37 -13.21 -4.19 -0.78
CA ALA A 37 -13.64 -5.24 0.14
C ALA A 37 -14.97 -4.91 0.86
N SER A 38 -15.92 -4.29 0.13
CA SER A 38 -17.21 -3.79 0.63
C SER A 38 -17.11 -2.89 1.87
N ARG A 39 -15.92 -2.33 2.14
CA ARG A 39 -15.64 -1.47 3.32
C ARG A 39 -15.97 -2.17 4.65
N GLY A 40 -15.87 -3.50 4.69
CA GLY A 40 -16.26 -4.34 5.84
C GLY A 40 -15.10 -5.01 6.57
N VAL A 41 -13.84 -4.61 6.29
CA VAL A 41 -12.66 -5.22 6.92
C VAL A 41 -12.48 -4.69 8.34
N GLY A 42 -12.35 -5.59 9.33
CA GLY A 42 -12.08 -5.21 10.71
C GLY A 42 -10.71 -4.56 10.88
N PRO A 43 -10.53 -3.64 11.86
CA PRO A 43 -9.31 -2.84 11.99
C PRO A 43 -8.02 -3.67 12.14
N VAL A 44 -8.03 -4.75 12.93
CA VAL A 44 -6.85 -5.59 13.17
C VAL A 44 -6.47 -6.38 11.92
N LEU A 45 -7.44 -6.99 11.23
CA LEU A 45 -7.20 -7.72 9.98
C LEU A 45 -6.69 -6.76 8.90
N ASN A 46 -7.28 -5.57 8.80
CA ASN A 46 -6.82 -4.56 7.86
C ASN A 46 -5.41 -4.06 8.20
N ALA A 47 -5.11 -3.86 9.48
CA ALA A 47 -3.76 -3.48 9.92
C ALA A 47 -2.72 -4.56 9.60
N SER A 48 -3.03 -5.83 9.84
CA SER A 48 -2.16 -6.95 9.45
C SER A 48 -1.93 -6.99 7.93
N ALA A 49 -2.98 -6.74 7.13
CA ALA A 49 -2.88 -6.69 5.68
C ALA A 49 -2.04 -5.49 5.20
N ILE A 50 -2.27 -4.30 5.77
CA ILE A 50 -1.49 -3.09 5.48
C ILE A 50 0.00 -3.33 5.81
N SER A 51 0.29 -3.83 7.01
CA SER A 51 1.66 -4.15 7.43
C SER A 51 2.26 -5.24 6.55
N GLY A 52 1.48 -6.25 6.17
CA GLY A 52 1.88 -7.29 5.24
C GLY A 52 2.24 -6.75 3.86
N GLU A 53 1.48 -5.80 3.34
CA GLU A 53 1.73 -5.17 2.05
C GLU A 53 2.93 -4.22 2.10
N TYR A 54 3.05 -3.44 3.16
CA TYR A 54 4.08 -2.42 3.32
C TYR A 54 5.48 -3.00 3.53
N LEU A 55 5.59 -4.07 4.32
CA LEU A 55 6.86 -4.74 4.61
C LEU A 55 7.35 -5.55 3.40
N SER A 56 8.11 -4.88 2.56
CA SER A 56 8.59 -5.32 1.25
C SER A 56 9.92 -6.07 1.30
N ALA A 57 10.50 -6.36 0.14
CA ALA A 57 11.87 -6.86 -0.01
C ALA A 57 12.89 -6.00 0.73
N ALA A 58 12.80 -4.67 0.58
CA ALA A 58 13.69 -3.75 1.26
C ALA A 58 13.54 -3.81 2.78
N SER A 59 12.31 -3.97 3.30
CA SER A 59 12.07 -4.11 4.73
C SER A 59 12.62 -5.43 5.28
N PHE A 60 12.53 -6.52 4.54
CA PHE A 60 12.91 -7.84 5.01
C PHE A 60 14.43 -8.12 4.85
N LEU A 61 15.00 -7.78 3.70
CA LEU A 61 16.40 -8.02 3.35
C LEU A 61 17.23 -6.73 3.38
N GLY A 62 16.73 -5.67 2.72
CA GLY A 62 17.50 -4.47 2.45
C GLY A 62 17.88 -3.69 3.71
N VAL A 63 17.01 -3.59 4.73
CA VAL A 63 17.34 -2.91 6.01
C VAL A 63 18.52 -3.60 6.67
N ALA A 64 18.51 -4.93 6.77
CA ALA A 64 19.61 -5.68 7.36
C ALA A 64 20.91 -5.50 6.58
N GLY A 65 20.85 -5.56 5.25
CA GLY A 65 22.00 -5.33 4.37
C GLY A 65 22.57 -3.93 4.48
N LEU A 66 21.73 -2.91 4.52
CA LEU A 66 22.18 -1.52 4.68
C LEU A 66 22.76 -1.25 6.06
N VAL A 67 22.14 -1.78 7.12
CA VAL A 67 22.65 -1.68 8.49
C VAL A 67 24.03 -2.38 8.57
N LEU A 68 24.17 -3.56 7.98
CA LEU A 68 25.46 -4.24 7.87
C LEU A 68 26.52 -3.39 7.14
N ALA A 69 26.15 -2.78 6.01
CA ALA A 69 27.10 -2.08 5.15
C ALA A 69 27.47 -0.68 5.63
N ARG A 70 26.48 0.09 6.13
CA ARG A 70 26.62 1.52 6.43
C ARG A 70 26.44 1.89 7.90
N GLY A 71 26.08 0.93 8.76
CA GLY A 71 25.99 1.15 10.19
C GLY A 71 24.77 1.94 10.65
N VAL A 72 24.97 2.75 11.68
CA VAL A 72 23.94 3.42 12.47
C VAL A 72 23.08 4.41 11.65
N ASP A 73 23.62 5.03 10.62
CA ASP A 73 22.87 5.96 9.77
C ASP A 73 21.67 5.30 9.08
N MET A 74 21.74 3.99 8.86
CA MET A 74 20.66 3.26 8.22
C MET A 74 19.48 2.94 9.15
N LEU A 75 19.61 3.22 10.45
CA LEU A 75 18.49 3.16 11.40
C LEU A 75 17.43 4.23 11.08
N TRP A 76 17.81 5.29 10.38
CA TRP A 76 16.84 6.31 9.93
C TRP A 76 15.83 5.78 8.91
N LEU A 77 16.12 4.71 8.16
CA LEU A 77 15.18 4.09 7.23
C LEU A 77 13.90 3.60 7.92
N PRO A 78 13.97 2.63 8.86
CA PRO A 78 12.79 2.14 9.56
C PRO A 78 12.12 3.24 10.42
N VAL A 79 12.89 4.19 10.95
CA VAL A 79 12.35 5.35 11.67
C VAL A 79 11.54 6.23 10.73
N GLY A 80 12.07 6.58 9.56
CA GLY A 80 11.38 7.40 8.57
C GLY A 80 10.08 6.74 8.08
N TRP A 81 10.13 5.44 7.76
CA TRP A 81 8.96 4.68 7.34
C TRP A 81 7.88 4.60 8.42
N THR A 82 8.24 4.31 9.67
CA THR A 82 7.29 4.22 10.78
C THR A 82 6.71 5.59 11.12
N ALA A 83 7.56 6.63 11.15
CA ALA A 83 7.12 8.01 11.39
C ALA A 83 6.19 8.52 10.27
N GLY A 84 6.38 8.08 9.02
CA GLY A 84 5.47 8.38 7.91
C GLY A 84 4.05 7.85 8.15
N TYR A 85 3.90 6.70 8.82
CA TYR A 85 2.58 6.20 9.24
C TYR A 85 1.95 7.05 10.34
N LEU A 86 2.75 7.71 11.18
CA LEU A 86 2.21 8.69 12.13
C LEU A 86 1.59 9.90 11.40
N LEU A 87 2.24 10.39 10.33
CA LEU A 87 1.63 11.42 9.48
C LEU A 87 0.31 10.94 8.85
N LEU A 88 0.29 9.70 8.33
CA LEU A 88 -0.92 9.11 7.78
C LEU A 88 -2.04 9.05 8.83
N LEU A 89 -1.72 8.64 10.07
CA LEU A 89 -2.68 8.57 11.17
C LEU A 89 -3.30 9.92 11.48
N VAL A 90 -2.46 10.95 11.58
CA VAL A 90 -2.90 12.28 12.03
C VAL A 90 -3.61 13.04 10.91
N PHE A 91 -3.03 13.06 9.70
CA PHE A 91 -3.45 13.99 8.66
C PHE A 91 -4.28 13.38 7.53
N VAL A 92 -4.18 12.07 7.27
CA VAL A 92 -4.69 11.50 6.02
C VAL A 92 -5.76 10.43 6.24
N ALA A 93 -5.59 9.51 7.16
CA ALA A 93 -6.39 8.28 7.26
C ALA A 93 -7.91 8.55 7.33
N ALA A 94 -8.36 9.40 8.25
CA ALA A 94 -9.77 9.68 8.43
C ALA A 94 -10.34 10.59 7.31
N PRO A 95 -9.73 11.73 6.95
CA PRO A 95 -10.22 12.56 5.86
C PRO A 95 -10.32 11.81 4.54
N LEU A 96 -9.30 11.01 4.23
CA LEU A 96 -9.27 10.24 2.99
C LEU A 96 -10.38 9.20 2.94
N ARG A 97 -10.61 8.47 4.04
CA ARG A 97 -11.73 7.53 4.14
C ARG A 97 -13.09 8.23 3.96
N ARG A 98 -13.26 9.42 4.55
CA ARG A 98 -14.48 10.24 4.45
C ARG A 98 -14.71 10.81 3.06
N SER A 99 -13.68 10.94 2.22
CA SER A 99 -13.81 11.41 0.85
C SER A 99 -14.78 10.55 0.02
N GLY A 100 -14.88 9.24 0.33
CA GLY A 100 -15.68 8.29 -0.43
C GLY A 100 -15.03 7.82 -1.73
N ALA A 101 -13.82 8.29 -2.06
CA ALA A 101 -13.03 7.86 -3.21
C ALA A 101 -12.67 6.36 -3.13
N TYR A 102 -12.24 5.79 -4.23
CA TYR A 102 -11.73 4.42 -4.32
C TYR A 102 -10.22 4.39 -4.57
N THR A 103 -9.69 5.42 -5.23
CA THR A 103 -8.28 5.53 -5.61
C THR A 103 -7.74 6.93 -5.32
N LEU A 104 -6.42 7.11 -5.37
CA LEU A 104 -5.80 8.44 -5.28
C LEU A 104 -6.21 9.38 -6.42
N PRO A 105 -6.24 8.94 -7.68
CA PRO A 105 -6.78 9.77 -8.78
C PRO A 105 -8.24 10.19 -8.57
N ASP A 106 -9.09 9.31 -8.00
CA ASP A 106 -10.47 9.67 -7.64
C ASP A 106 -10.51 10.78 -6.60
N PHE A 107 -9.66 10.69 -5.55
CA PHE A 107 -9.54 11.74 -4.54
C PHE A 107 -9.07 13.06 -5.15
N ALA A 108 -8.06 13.02 -6.01
CA ALA A 108 -7.52 14.20 -6.67
C ALA A 108 -8.57 14.88 -7.55
N GLN A 109 -9.36 14.11 -8.31
CA GLN A 109 -10.46 14.63 -9.11
C GLN A 109 -11.59 15.20 -8.25
N LEU A 110 -12.02 14.47 -7.21
CA LEU A 110 -13.04 14.92 -6.27
C LEU A 110 -12.65 16.26 -5.62
N ARG A 111 -11.38 16.41 -5.24
CA ARG A 111 -10.89 17.58 -4.54
C ARG A 111 -10.67 18.79 -5.46
N LEU A 112 -10.23 18.57 -6.68
CA LEU A 112 -9.79 19.61 -7.61
C LEU A 112 -10.71 19.80 -8.83
N GLU A 113 -11.77 19.01 -8.93
CA GLU A 113 -12.78 19.07 -10.00
C GLU A 113 -12.15 19.08 -11.41
N SER A 114 -11.04 18.32 -11.59
CA SER A 114 -10.24 18.37 -12.80
C SER A 114 -9.90 16.98 -13.33
N VAL A 115 -10.29 16.70 -14.57
CA VAL A 115 -9.95 15.47 -15.30
C VAL A 115 -8.44 15.41 -15.61
N VAL A 116 -7.80 16.56 -15.83
CA VAL A 116 -6.35 16.62 -16.10
C VAL A 116 -5.57 16.16 -14.86
N VAL A 117 -5.95 16.65 -13.67
CA VAL A 117 -5.34 16.19 -12.41
C VAL A 117 -5.52 14.68 -12.24
N ARG A 118 -6.70 14.14 -12.53
CA ARG A 118 -6.95 12.70 -12.49
C ARG A 118 -5.98 11.93 -13.39
N ARG A 119 -5.86 12.32 -14.66
CA ARG A 119 -4.98 11.64 -15.63
C ARG A 119 -3.51 11.66 -15.21
N ILE A 120 -3.02 12.82 -14.75
CA ILE A 120 -1.64 12.94 -14.26
C ILE A 120 -1.44 12.08 -13.00
N SER A 121 -2.37 12.13 -12.06
CA SER A 121 -2.32 11.28 -10.87
C SER A 121 -2.36 9.80 -11.23
N SER A 122 -3.16 9.38 -12.22
CA SER A 122 -3.21 7.99 -12.68
C SER A 122 -1.88 7.55 -13.30
N LEU A 123 -1.25 8.42 -14.11
CA LEU A 123 0.06 8.14 -14.68
C LEU A 123 1.13 7.99 -13.59
N LEU A 124 1.12 8.87 -12.58
CA LEU A 124 2.05 8.80 -11.46
C LEU A 124 1.81 7.56 -10.58
N VAL A 125 0.56 7.15 -10.34
CA VAL A 125 0.26 5.88 -9.64
C VAL A 125 0.86 4.70 -10.38
N VAL A 126 0.68 4.64 -11.70
CA VAL A 126 1.25 3.57 -12.53
C VAL A 126 2.79 3.60 -12.47
N ALA A 127 3.40 4.77 -12.63
CA ALA A 127 4.86 4.92 -12.59
C ALA A 127 5.45 4.49 -11.24
N ILE A 128 4.91 5.00 -10.12
CA ILE A 128 5.36 4.63 -8.76
C ILE A 128 5.18 3.14 -8.51
N GLY A 129 4.04 2.57 -8.92
CA GLY A 129 3.77 1.16 -8.72
C GLY A 129 4.70 0.25 -9.52
N LEU A 130 4.99 0.58 -10.78
CA LEU A 130 5.95 -0.14 -11.61
C LEU A 130 7.37 -0.05 -11.04
N LEU A 131 7.81 1.15 -10.63
CA LEU A 131 9.12 1.34 -10.00
C LEU A 131 9.25 0.53 -8.70
N TYR A 132 8.20 0.44 -7.91
CA TYR A 132 8.25 -0.31 -6.65
C TYR A 132 8.14 -1.84 -6.85
N LEU A 133 7.61 -2.32 -7.98
CA LEU A 133 7.61 -3.74 -8.33
C LEU A 133 9.00 -4.26 -8.69
N ILE A 134 9.87 -3.43 -9.26
CA ILE A 134 11.25 -3.79 -9.65
C ILE A 134 12.00 -4.44 -8.47
N PRO A 135 12.19 -3.77 -7.32
CA PRO A 135 12.94 -4.34 -6.20
C PRO A 135 12.29 -5.60 -5.60
N GLN A 136 10.97 -5.79 -5.75
CA GLN A 136 10.32 -7.02 -5.29
C GLN A 136 10.75 -8.22 -6.13
N PHE A 137 10.79 -8.07 -7.46
CA PHE A 137 11.23 -9.12 -8.36
C PHE A 137 12.75 -9.34 -8.27
N GLN A 138 13.55 -8.27 -8.11
CA GLN A 138 15.00 -8.39 -7.85
C GLN A 138 15.28 -9.18 -6.57
N GLY A 139 14.57 -8.87 -5.47
CA GLY A 139 14.70 -9.57 -4.20
C GLY A 139 14.34 -11.06 -4.30
N ALA A 140 13.29 -11.38 -5.08
CA ALA A 140 12.92 -12.77 -5.35
C ALA A 140 14.01 -13.53 -6.12
N GLY A 141 14.59 -12.88 -7.13
CA GLY A 141 15.73 -13.41 -7.89
C GLY A 141 16.97 -13.62 -7.03
N LEU A 142 17.31 -12.62 -6.20
CA LEU A 142 18.42 -12.70 -5.25
C LEU A 142 18.23 -13.87 -4.27
N THR A 143 17.05 -13.99 -3.67
CA THR A 143 16.74 -15.05 -2.71
C THR A 143 16.91 -16.43 -3.32
N LEU A 144 16.31 -16.69 -4.50
CA LEU A 144 16.43 -17.99 -5.13
C LEU A 144 17.88 -18.28 -5.54
N ARG A 145 18.60 -17.30 -6.09
CA ARG A 145 20.01 -17.44 -6.45
C ARG A 145 20.87 -17.76 -5.22
N THR A 146 20.69 -17.07 -4.11
CA THR A 146 21.46 -17.30 -2.86
C THR A 146 21.23 -18.71 -2.32
N LEU A 147 19.99 -19.22 -2.38
CA LEU A 147 19.63 -20.50 -1.81
C LEU A 147 19.96 -21.70 -2.72
N THR A 148 19.87 -21.53 -4.03
CA THR A 148 19.93 -22.68 -4.98
C THR A 148 21.04 -22.57 -6.01
N GLY A 149 21.68 -21.40 -6.14
CA GLY A 149 22.58 -21.11 -7.25
C GLY A 149 21.90 -20.90 -8.62
N ALA A 150 20.56 -21.00 -8.67
CA ALA A 150 19.80 -20.82 -9.91
C ALA A 150 19.91 -19.38 -10.45
N PRO A 151 19.76 -19.16 -11.76
CA PRO A 151 19.72 -17.82 -12.33
C PRO A 151 18.61 -16.97 -11.71
N SER A 152 18.87 -15.68 -11.46
CA SER A 152 17.93 -14.76 -10.77
C SER A 152 16.57 -14.66 -11.46
N TRP A 153 16.51 -14.77 -12.80
CA TRP A 153 15.26 -14.68 -13.55
C TRP A 153 14.25 -15.79 -13.17
N VAL A 154 14.71 -16.93 -12.65
CA VAL A 154 13.82 -18.02 -12.19
C VAL A 154 12.99 -17.57 -11.00
N GLY A 155 13.63 -16.94 -10.00
CA GLY A 155 12.93 -16.40 -8.83
C GLY A 155 11.99 -15.26 -9.18
N GLN A 156 12.42 -14.38 -10.08
CA GLN A 156 11.60 -13.26 -10.59
C GLN A 156 10.32 -13.79 -11.26
N LEU A 157 10.47 -14.78 -12.15
CA LEU A 157 9.35 -15.38 -12.89
C LEU A 157 8.42 -16.16 -11.95
N ALA A 158 8.97 -16.89 -10.97
CA ALA A 158 8.18 -17.63 -9.99
C ALA A 158 7.27 -16.70 -9.17
N VAL A 159 7.82 -15.60 -8.62
CA VAL A 159 7.02 -14.62 -7.89
C VAL A 159 6.01 -13.92 -8.80
N ALA A 160 6.39 -13.53 -10.01
CA ALA A 160 5.50 -12.91 -10.97
C ALA A 160 4.30 -13.81 -11.33
N ALA A 161 4.54 -15.11 -11.53
CA ALA A 161 3.49 -16.08 -11.81
C ALA A 161 2.52 -16.23 -10.62
N VAL A 162 3.04 -16.40 -9.40
CA VAL A 162 2.19 -16.52 -8.19
C VAL A 162 1.40 -15.24 -7.94
N VAL A 163 2.01 -14.06 -8.10
CA VAL A 163 1.32 -12.77 -8.00
C VAL A 163 0.20 -12.64 -9.03
N GLY A 164 0.48 -12.99 -10.29
CA GLY A 164 -0.54 -13.03 -11.34
C GLY A 164 -1.70 -13.94 -10.98
N LEU A 165 -1.43 -15.16 -10.53
CA LEU A 165 -2.44 -16.14 -10.13
C LEU A 165 -3.25 -15.69 -8.89
N ASN A 166 -2.65 -14.93 -7.97
CA ASN A 166 -3.35 -14.37 -6.82
C ASN A 166 -4.29 -13.20 -7.20
N VAL A 167 -3.87 -12.36 -8.17
CA VAL A 167 -4.59 -11.14 -8.53
C VAL A 167 -5.65 -11.38 -9.60
N LEU A 168 -5.38 -12.20 -10.62
CA LEU A 168 -6.28 -12.42 -11.75
C LEU A 168 -7.70 -12.90 -11.37
N PRO A 169 -7.87 -13.83 -10.42
CA PRO A 169 -9.19 -14.28 -10.00
C PRO A 169 -9.75 -13.48 -8.84
N GLY A 170 -8.91 -12.85 -8.00
CA GLY A 170 -9.27 -12.26 -6.71
C GLY A 170 -9.56 -10.76 -6.77
N GLY A 171 -10.36 -10.28 -5.81
CA GLY A 171 -10.52 -8.87 -5.51
C GLY A 171 -9.78 -8.48 -4.22
N MET A 172 -9.94 -7.24 -3.79
CA MET A 172 -9.30 -6.66 -2.61
C MET A 172 -9.53 -7.50 -1.33
N ARG A 173 -10.67 -8.19 -1.21
CA ARG A 173 -11.00 -9.04 -0.05
C ARG A 173 -10.10 -10.27 0.04
N SER A 174 -9.87 -10.96 -1.08
CA SER A 174 -8.93 -12.08 -1.17
C SER A 174 -7.51 -11.63 -0.85
N VAL A 175 -7.07 -10.54 -1.47
CA VAL A 175 -5.74 -9.97 -1.27
C VAL A 175 -5.51 -9.55 0.18
N THR A 176 -6.52 -9.02 0.86
CA THR A 176 -6.43 -8.66 2.29
C THR A 176 -6.11 -9.87 3.17
N LEU A 177 -6.74 -11.03 2.93
CA LEU A 177 -6.47 -12.26 3.68
C LEU A 177 -5.06 -12.78 3.42
N ILE A 178 -4.63 -12.81 2.15
CA ILE A 178 -3.27 -13.23 1.76
C ILE A 178 -2.22 -12.37 2.45
N GLN A 179 -2.38 -11.05 2.42
CA GLN A 179 -1.40 -10.12 2.98
C GLN A 179 -1.35 -10.15 4.51
N ALA A 180 -2.49 -10.32 5.17
CA ALA A 180 -2.53 -10.52 6.61
C ALA A 180 -1.80 -11.81 7.03
N PHE A 181 -2.02 -12.92 6.31
CA PHE A 181 -1.27 -14.16 6.51
C PHE A 181 0.25 -13.94 6.30
N HIS A 182 0.64 -13.27 5.23
CA HIS A 182 2.05 -13.01 4.94
C HIS A 182 2.72 -12.12 6.00
N TYR A 183 2.00 -11.19 6.64
CA TYR A 183 2.56 -10.38 7.74
C TYR A 183 3.04 -11.28 8.89
N TRP A 184 2.16 -12.15 9.37
CA TRP A 184 2.48 -13.03 10.50
C TRP A 184 3.57 -14.05 10.15
N LEU A 185 3.55 -14.57 8.91
CA LEU A 185 4.62 -15.45 8.44
C LEU A 185 5.97 -14.74 8.42
N LYS A 186 6.05 -13.50 7.91
CA LYS A 186 7.28 -12.70 7.91
C LYS A 186 7.81 -12.43 9.30
N LEU A 187 6.92 -12.09 10.23
CA LEU A 187 7.28 -11.81 11.62
C LEU A 187 7.89 -13.05 12.29
N VAL A 188 7.22 -14.20 12.17
CA VAL A 188 7.70 -15.47 12.72
C VAL A 188 9.00 -15.90 12.04
N ALA A 189 9.10 -15.71 10.73
CA ALA A 189 10.28 -16.09 9.95
C ALA A 189 11.53 -15.32 10.34
N LEU A 190 11.43 -14.06 10.77
CA LEU A 190 12.57 -13.30 11.29
C LEU A 190 12.77 -13.56 12.80
N LEU A 191 11.71 -13.59 13.59
CA LEU A 191 11.82 -13.69 15.05
C LEU A 191 12.42 -15.01 15.49
N THR A 192 11.97 -16.14 14.91
CA THR A 192 12.41 -17.47 15.34
C THR A 192 13.91 -17.70 15.12
N PRO A 193 14.48 -17.51 13.92
CA PRO A 193 15.92 -17.69 13.74
C PRO A 193 16.76 -16.66 14.54
N LEU A 194 16.25 -15.42 14.69
CA LEU A 194 16.94 -14.39 15.47
C LEU A 194 17.17 -14.83 16.93
N PHE A 195 16.18 -15.48 17.53
CA PHE A 195 16.31 -16.00 18.89
C PHE A 195 17.48 -16.99 19.02
N PHE A 196 17.61 -17.93 18.08
CA PHE A 196 18.71 -18.89 18.05
C PHE A 196 20.06 -18.21 17.77
N LEU A 197 20.09 -17.27 16.81
CA LEU A 197 21.30 -16.53 16.44
C LEU A 197 21.84 -15.69 17.60
N LEU A 198 20.97 -14.98 18.32
CA LEU A 198 21.36 -14.20 19.50
C LEU A 198 21.97 -15.08 20.60
N GLY A 199 21.37 -16.24 20.86
CA GLY A 199 21.90 -17.20 21.82
C GLY A 199 23.30 -17.72 21.43
N ALA A 200 23.50 -18.10 20.16
CA ALA A 200 24.76 -18.65 19.67
C ALA A 200 25.89 -17.60 19.59
N VAL A 201 25.59 -16.39 19.09
CA VAL A 201 26.58 -15.30 18.98
C VAL A 201 26.92 -14.77 20.36
N GLY A 202 25.95 -14.61 21.27
CA GLY A 202 26.21 -14.21 22.66
C GLY A 202 27.13 -15.18 23.41
N ALA A 203 26.96 -16.48 23.18
CA ALA A 203 27.84 -17.50 23.77
C ALA A 203 29.30 -17.47 23.21
N ARG A 204 29.46 -17.05 21.93
CA ARG A 204 30.78 -16.93 21.28
C ARG A 204 31.50 -15.61 21.59
N SER A 205 30.78 -14.57 21.99
CA SER A 205 31.30 -13.21 22.22
C SER A 205 32.06 -13.05 23.55
N GLY A 206 32.53 -14.14 24.17
CA GLY A 206 33.29 -14.13 25.43
C GLY A 206 34.63 -13.39 25.38
N ASN A 207 35.03 -12.79 24.24
CA ASN A 207 36.23 -11.97 24.13
C ASN A 207 35.85 -10.49 23.87
N PRO A 208 35.85 -9.60 24.90
CA PRO A 208 35.42 -8.21 24.79
C PRO A 208 36.21 -7.36 23.78
N GLN A 209 37.47 -7.74 23.52
CA GLN A 209 38.37 -6.94 22.68
C GLN A 209 38.04 -7.02 21.18
N THR A 210 37.55 -8.15 20.69
CA THR A 210 37.19 -8.31 19.27
C THR A 210 35.88 -7.58 18.93
N GLY A 211 34.98 -7.49 19.88
CA GLY A 211 33.69 -6.78 19.70
C GLY A 211 33.83 -5.26 19.67
N ALA A 212 34.72 -4.70 20.50
CA ALA A 212 34.83 -3.24 20.64
C ALA A 212 35.40 -2.54 19.39
N VAL A 213 36.38 -3.15 18.71
CA VAL A 213 37.01 -2.56 17.51
C VAL A 213 36.08 -2.63 16.30
N LEU A 214 35.29 -3.70 16.17
CA LEU A 214 34.31 -3.83 15.04
C LEU A 214 33.10 -2.89 15.17
N VAL A 215 32.79 -2.46 16.41
CA VAL A 215 31.64 -1.59 16.70
C VAL A 215 32.01 -0.11 16.59
N ALA A 216 33.22 0.31 16.95
CA ALA A 216 33.62 1.72 16.99
C ALA A 216 33.43 2.41 15.63
N ASP A 217 33.92 1.80 14.55
CA ASP A 217 33.78 2.34 13.20
C ASP A 217 32.37 2.36 12.64
N TRP A 218 31.49 1.52 13.16
CA TRP A 218 30.13 1.33 12.68
C TRP A 218 29.11 2.24 13.39
N VAL A 219 29.44 2.66 14.62
CA VAL A 219 28.57 3.51 15.45
C VAL A 219 28.76 5.01 15.16
N GLU A 220 29.85 5.40 14.49
CA GLU A 220 30.08 6.82 14.17
C GLU A 220 29.11 7.30 13.08
N PRO A 221 28.22 8.26 13.40
CA PRO A 221 27.20 8.74 12.45
C PRO A 221 27.80 9.69 11.41
N LEU A 222 27.10 9.82 10.29
CA LEU A 222 27.36 10.81 9.25
C LEU A 222 28.76 10.74 8.62
N ARG A 223 29.22 9.51 8.35
CA ARG A 223 30.50 9.29 7.67
C ARG A 223 30.40 9.51 6.17
N GLY A 224 31.40 10.16 5.62
CA GLY A 224 31.55 10.40 4.18
C GLY A 224 31.21 11.80 3.75
N GLU A 225 31.66 12.12 2.56
CA GLU A 225 31.36 13.40 1.90
C GLU A 225 29.84 13.48 1.66
N HIS A 226 29.22 14.60 2.03
CA HIS A 226 27.78 14.86 1.91
C HIS A 226 26.86 13.94 2.74
N ALA A 227 27.37 13.20 3.74
CA ALA A 227 26.58 12.26 4.53
C ALA A 227 25.37 12.91 5.20
N LEU A 228 25.53 14.14 5.70
CA LEU A 228 24.42 14.92 6.28
C LEU A 228 23.28 15.12 5.28
N TYR A 229 23.58 15.57 4.07
CA TYR A 229 22.57 15.77 3.02
C TYR A 229 21.88 14.46 2.65
N LEU A 230 22.65 13.40 2.43
CA LEU A 230 22.13 12.09 2.02
C LEU A 230 21.21 11.49 3.09
N THR A 231 21.59 11.59 4.38
CA THR A 231 20.79 11.08 5.49
C THR A 231 19.50 11.87 5.66
N TYR A 232 19.53 13.21 5.66
CA TYR A 232 18.31 14.01 5.74
C TYR A 232 17.40 13.81 4.54
N SER A 233 17.97 13.70 3.33
CA SER A 233 17.21 13.44 2.12
C SER A 233 16.52 12.07 2.18
N LEU A 234 17.21 11.05 2.69
CA LEU A 234 16.66 9.71 2.93
C LEU A 234 15.50 9.75 3.93
N VAL A 235 15.66 10.45 5.05
CA VAL A 235 14.60 10.63 6.06
C VAL A 235 13.38 11.31 5.43
N LEU A 236 13.58 12.39 4.66
CA LEU A 236 12.47 13.08 3.99
C LEU A 236 11.79 12.20 2.95
N ALA A 237 12.57 11.43 2.17
CA ALA A 237 12.03 10.47 1.20
C ALA A 237 11.14 9.44 1.88
N THR A 238 11.61 8.80 2.93
CA THR A 238 10.90 7.71 3.63
C THR A 238 9.70 8.23 4.41
N PHE A 239 9.84 9.34 5.11
CA PHE A 239 8.82 9.96 5.94
C PHE A 239 7.63 10.47 5.11
N PHE A 240 7.89 11.31 4.10
CA PHE A 240 6.85 11.85 3.24
C PHE A 240 6.41 10.86 2.15
N GLY A 241 7.32 9.99 1.69
CA GLY A 241 7.01 8.98 0.70
C GLY A 241 6.00 7.96 1.19
N THR A 242 6.08 7.53 2.45
CA THR A 242 5.10 6.63 3.07
C THR A 242 3.67 7.15 2.88
N MET A 243 3.47 8.46 3.02
CA MET A 243 2.16 9.10 2.83
C MET A 243 1.75 9.18 1.35
N GLY A 244 2.73 9.22 0.45
CA GLY A 244 2.49 9.34 -1.00
C GLY A 244 2.32 8.01 -1.74
N LEU A 245 2.53 6.85 -1.10
CA LEU A 245 2.47 5.55 -1.78
C LEU A 245 1.02 5.14 -2.12
N PRO A 246 0.67 4.97 -3.41
CA PRO A 246 -0.71 4.72 -3.81
C PRO A 246 -1.31 3.44 -3.24
N HIS A 247 -0.55 2.34 -3.22
CA HIS A 247 -1.01 1.04 -2.72
C HIS A 247 -1.27 1.05 -1.21
N VAL A 248 -0.51 1.83 -0.43
CA VAL A 248 -0.75 2.04 1.01
C VAL A 248 -2.03 2.84 1.23
N VAL A 249 -2.17 3.93 0.48
CA VAL A 249 -3.28 4.87 0.62
C VAL A 249 -4.63 4.23 0.25
N VAL A 250 -4.66 3.34 -0.75
CA VAL A 250 -5.89 2.65 -1.17
C VAL A 250 -6.49 1.80 -0.04
N ARG A 251 -5.67 1.36 0.92
CA ARG A 251 -6.14 0.57 2.07
C ARG A 251 -7.01 1.35 3.04
N PHE A 252 -6.89 2.66 3.11
CA PHE A 252 -7.76 3.45 3.96
C PHE A 252 -9.21 3.44 3.49
N TYR A 253 -9.45 3.29 2.18
CA TYR A 253 -10.79 3.20 1.62
C TYR A 253 -11.53 1.90 1.97
N THR A 254 -10.82 0.84 2.38
CA THR A 254 -11.41 -0.45 2.77
C THR A 254 -11.99 -0.45 4.19
N ASN A 255 -11.66 0.54 5.02
CA ASN A 255 -12.19 0.68 6.37
C ASN A 255 -13.67 1.08 6.34
N ARG A 256 -14.40 0.73 7.41
CA ARG A 256 -15.82 1.06 7.57
C ARG A 256 -16.05 2.57 7.64
N ASP A 257 -15.28 3.26 8.46
CA ASP A 257 -15.38 4.68 8.75
C ASP A 257 -14.00 5.28 9.06
N GLY A 258 -13.95 6.60 9.32
CA GLY A 258 -12.69 7.30 9.63
C GLY A 258 -12.09 6.91 10.98
N GLN A 259 -12.92 6.50 11.97
CA GLN A 259 -12.41 6.00 13.24
C GLN A 259 -11.74 4.64 13.06
N ALA A 260 -12.37 3.73 12.29
CA ALA A 260 -11.79 2.43 11.96
C ALA A 260 -10.47 2.61 11.19
N ALA A 261 -10.38 3.58 10.27
CA ALA A 261 -9.15 3.91 9.56
C ALA A 261 -8.04 4.36 10.54
N ARG A 262 -8.34 5.22 11.49
CA ARG A 262 -7.37 5.64 12.52
C ARG A 262 -6.95 4.48 13.43
N ARG A 263 -7.89 3.67 13.90
CA ARG A 263 -7.58 2.48 14.73
C ARG A 263 -6.70 1.49 13.97
N ALA A 264 -7.01 1.20 12.70
CA ALA A 264 -6.18 0.35 11.87
C ALA A 264 -4.76 0.92 11.73
N THR A 265 -4.61 2.23 11.47
CA THR A 265 -3.29 2.88 11.34
C THR A 265 -2.49 2.85 12.65
N MET A 266 -3.15 3.00 13.80
CA MET A 266 -2.49 2.88 15.11
C MET A 266 -1.95 1.45 15.32
N VAL A 267 -2.73 0.44 14.98
CA VAL A 267 -2.26 -0.96 15.04
C VAL A 267 -1.11 -1.19 14.06
N VAL A 268 -1.19 -0.63 12.85
CA VAL A 268 -0.08 -0.70 11.86
C VAL A 268 1.22 -0.14 12.46
N LEU A 269 1.17 1.01 13.14
CA LEU A 269 2.35 1.60 13.78
C LEU A 269 3.01 0.63 14.76
N VAL A 270 2.22 -0.03 15.61
CA VAL A 270 2.73 -1.03 16.57
C VAL A 270 3.35 -2.23 15.82
N LEU A 271 2.66 -2.74 14.80
CA LEU A 271 3.11 -3.91 14.04
C LEU A 271 4.40 -3.61 13.26
N LEU A 272 4.52 -2.42 12.66
CA LEU A 272 5.73 -2.00 11.94
C LEU A 272 6.90 -1.77 12.90
N SER A 273 6.68 -1.09 14.04
CA SER A 273 7.71 -0.85 15.03
C SER A 273 8.28 -2.17 15.56
N ALA A 274 7.42 -3.13 15.89
CA ALA A 274 7.85 -4.45 16.33
C ALA A 274 8.65 -5.21 15.25
N PHE A 275 8.19 -5.12 13.99
CA PHE A 275 8.85 -5.81 12.89
C PHE A 275 10.24 -5.24 12.60
N TYR A 276 10.40 -3.91 12.54
CA TYR A 276 11.67 -3.30 12.12
C TYR A 276 12.83 -3.49 13.09
N LEU A 277 12.56 -3.85 14.34
CA LEU A 277 13.62 -4.26 15.28
C LEU A 277 14.37 -5.52 14.79
N LEU A 278 13.68 -6.42 14.09
CA LEU A 278 14.25 -7.69 13.67
C LEU A 278 15.31 -7.54 12.56
N PRO A 279 15.04 -6.94 11.39
CA PRO A 279 16.07 -6.80 10.36
C PRO A 279 17.23 -5.93 10.79
N VAL A 280 17.03 -4.94 11.68
CA VAL A 280 18.12 -4.19 12.31
C VAL A 280 19.03 -5.13 13.10
N ALA A 281 18.46 -5.99 13.94
CA ALA A 281 19.24 -6.97 14.71
C ALA A 281 20.02 -7.94 13.80
N TYR A 282 19.45 -8.37 12.68
CA TYR A 282 20.19 -9.16 11.67
C TYR A 282 21.37 -8.40 11.07
N GLY A 283 21.22 -7.11 10.77
CA GLY A 283 22.30 -6.27 10.28
C GLY A 283 23.45 -6.14 11.28
N VAL A 284 23.10 -5.95 12.57
CA VAL A 284 24.07 -5.90 13.68
C VAL A 284 24.80 -7.23 13.83
N LEU A 285 24.07 -8.36 13.88
CA LEU A 285 24.67 -9.69 13.98
C LEU A 285 25.55 -10.01 12.76
N GLY A 286 25.13 -9.57 11.57
CA GLY A 286 25.90 -9.71 10.34
C GLY A 286 27.27 -9.07 10.42
N ARG A 287 27.41 -7.97 11.17
CA ARG A 287 28.71 -7.29 11.36
C ARG A 287 29.73 -8.19 12.04
N TYR A 288 29.29 -9.03 12.97
CA TYR A 288 30.19 -9.96 13.70
C TYR A 288 30.51 -11.22 12.89
N VAL A 289 29.62 -11.70 12.03
CA VAL A 289 29.71 -13.07 11.46
C VAL A 289 29.82 -13.07 9.93
N ALA A 290 29.42 -11.96 9.26
CA ALA A 290 29.22 -11.92 7.81
C ALA A 290 29.70 -10.59 7.17
N SER A 291 30.70 -9.93 7.74
CA SER A 291 31.24 -8.65 7.24
C SER A 291 31.84 -8.75 5.82
N ASP A 292 32.29 -9.95 5.42
CA ASP A 292 32.77 -10.28 4.07
C ASP A 292 31.73 -10.04 2.99
N LEU A 293 30.45 -10.13 3.32
CA LEU A 293 29.35 -9.86 2.38
C LEU A 293 29.32 -8.41 1.86
N VAL A 294 29.82 -7.48 2.65
CA VAL A 294 29.92 -6.06 2.24
C VAL A 294 30.96 -5.92 1.13
N ALA A 295 32.15 -6.48 1.30
CA ALA A 295 33.21 -6.46 0.29
C ALA A 295 32.81 -7.23 -0.99
N ALA A 296 32.00 -8.27 -0.85
CA ALA A 296 31.46 -9.03 -1.97
C ALA A 296 30.27 -8.36 -2.69
N GLY A 297 29.79 -7.18 -2.23
CA GLY A 297 28.59 -6.51 -2.77
C GLY A 297 27.28 -7.29 -2.57
N ARG A 298 27.22 -8.14 -1.54
CA ARG A 298 26.11 -9.06 -1.26
C ARG A 298 25.48 -8.83 0.11
N ALA A 299 25.57 -7.61 0.64
CA ALA A 299 25.05 -7.28 1.97
C ALA A 299 23.56 -7.62 2.15
N ASP A 300 22.74 -7.49 1.10
CA ASP A 300 21.31 -7.83 1.11
C ASP A 300 21.03 -9.33 1.34
N SER A 301 22.02 -10.23 1.17
CA SER A 301 21.87 -11.66 1.44
C SER A 301 22.09 -12.05 2.91
N VAL A 302 22.51 -11.12 3.76
CA VAL A 302 22.90 -11.38 5.16
C VAL A 302 21.81 -12.13 5.94
N VAL A 303 20.55 -11.75 5.81
CA VAL A 303 19.44 -12.39 6.52
C VAL A 303 19.37 -13.88 6.20
N LEU A 304 19.57 -14.25 4.93
CA LEU A 304 19.47 -15.63 4.46
C LEU A 304 20.71 -16.48 4.77
N GLU A 305 21.89 -15.84 4.84
CA GLU A 305 23.16 -16.52 5.02
C GLU A 305 23.56 -16.71 6.48
N LEU A 306 23.07 -15.84 7.41
CA LEU A 306 23.45 -15.91 8.83
C LEU A 306 23.24 -17.27 9.48
N PRO A 307 22.12 -18.00 9.32
CA PRO A 307 21.97 -19.30 9.97
C PRO A 307 23.04 -20.31 9.56
N SER A 308 23.38 -20.40 8.28
CA SER A 308 24.39 -21.34 7.77
C SER A 308 25.84 -20.95 8.14
N ARG A 309 26.07 -19.70 8.58
CA ARG A 309 27.37 -19.24 9.09
C ARG A 309 27.54 -19.49 10.58
N VAL A 310 26.45 -19.63 11.32
CA VAL A 310 26.43 -19.78 12.77
C VAL A 310 26.19 -21.22 13.19
N PHE A 311 25.38 -21.95 12.44
CA PHE A 311 24.97 -23.33 12.73
C PHE A 311 25.31 -24.26 11.58
N ASP A 312 25.41 -25.55 11.88
CA ASP A 312 25.59 -26.64 10.94
C ASP A 312 24.38 -27.58 10.96
N GLY A 313 24.26 -28.40 9.91
CA GLY A 313 23.27 -29.46 9.82
C GLY A 313 21.81 -29.02 9.74
N PRO A 314 20.86 -29.86 10.17
CA PRO A 314 19.43 -29.66 9.96
C PRO A 314 18.87 -28.36 10.57
N LEU A 315 19.48 -27.87 11.67
CA LEU A 315 19.07 -26.62 12.30
C LEU A 315 19.32 -25.42 11.36
N ALA A 316 20.53 -25.34 10.80
CA ALA A 316 20.88 -24.29 9.83
C ALA A 316 19.94 -24.31 8.62
N GLU A 317 19.70 -25.51 8.08
CA GLU A 317 18.81 -25.70 6.92
C GLU A 317 17.37 -25.27 7.25
N GLY A 318 16.84 -25.67 8.40
CA GLY A 318 15.47 -25.33 8.83
C GLY A 318 15.28 -23.82 9.07
N LEU A 319 16.26 -23.16 9.73
CA LEU A 319 16.22 -21.73 9.98
C LEU A 319 16.34 -20.92 8.66
N THR A 320 17.23 -21.35 7.76
CA THR A 320 17.37 -20.73 6.43
C THR A 320 16.10 -20.91 5.59
N ALA A 321 15.48 -22.11 5.62
CA ALA A 321 14.22 -22.38 4.93
C ALA A 321 13.08 -21.49 5.46
N LEU A 322 13.01 -21.27 6.77
CA LEU A 322 12.02 -20.37 7.38
C LEU A 322 12.22 -18.91 6.95
N LEU A 323 13.48 -18.44 6.93
CA LEU A 323 13.80 -17.10 6.41
C LEU A 323 13.47 -16.95 4.93
N ALA A 324 13.75 -17.96 4.13
CA ALA A 324 13.38 -17.99 2.73
C ALA A 324 11.86 -17.89 2.52
N ALA A 325 11.08 -18.62 3.32
CA ALA A 325 9.61 -18.54 3.33
C ALA A 325 9.13 -17.12 3.65
N GLY A 326 9.72 -16.49 4.67
CA GLY A 326 9.41 -15.10 5.06
C GLY A 326 9.76 -14.08 3.97
N ALA A 327 10.92 -14.23 3.32
CA ALA A 327 11.33 -13.38 2.21
C ALA A 327 10.36 -13.50 1.02
N PHE A 328 9.99 -14.72 0.62
CA PHE A 328 8.97 -14.92 -0.43
C PHE A 328 7.61 -14.34 -0.05
N ALA A 329 7.18 -14.50 1.19
CA ALA A 329 5.96 -13.87 1.68
C ALA A 329 6.04 -12.33 1.57
N ALA A 330 7.22 -11.72 1.76
CA ALA A 330 7.41 -10.28 1.58
C ALA A 330 7.24 -9.87 0.11
N PHE A 331 7.87 -10.58 -0.81
CA PHE A 331 7.76 -10.27 -2.24
C PHE A 331 6.33 -10.47 -2.75
N LEU A 332 5.70 -11.60 -2.42
CA LEU A 332 4.34 -11.92 -2.84
C LEU A 332 3.32 -10.92 -2.31
N SER A 333 3.41 -10.53 -1.03
CA SER A 333 2.41 -9.65 -0.43
C SER A 333 2.46 -8.23 -0.98
N THR A 334 3.66 -7.65 -1.09
CA THR A 334 3.85 -6.30 -1.61
C THR A 334 3.54 -6.24 -3.11
N SER A 335 4.07 -7.19 -3.89
CA SER A 335 3.77 -7.25 -5.33
C SER A 335 2.29 -7.42 -5.63
N THR A 336 1.58 -8.26 -4.86
CA THR A 336 0.12 -8.46 -5.04
C THR A 336 -0.64 -7.14 -4.83
N GLY A 337 -0.32 -6.39 -3.78
CA GLY A 337 -0.95 -5.09 -3.52
C GLY A 337 -0.64 -4.04 -4.57
N LEU A 338 0.63 -3.94 -4.99
CA LEU A 338 1.06 -3.04 -6.06
C LEU A 338 0.35 -3.35 -7.37
N VAL A 339 0.33 -4.63 -7.78
CA VAL A 339 -0.32 -5.04 -9.03
C VAL A 339 -1.82 -4.74 -9.00
N VAL A 340 -2.52 -5.00 -7.88
CA VAL A 340 -3.95 -4.65 -7.73
C VAL A 340 -4.18 -3.15 -7.86
N SER A 341 -3.35 -2.34 -7.19
CA SER A 341 -3.47 -0.87 -7.23
C SER A 341 -3.23 -0.31 -8.63
N VAL A 342 -2.15 -0.75 -9.29
CA VAL A 342 -1.77 -0.27 -10.64
C VAL A 342 -2.75 -0.76 -11.69
N ALA A 343 -3.10 -2.06 -11.68
CA ALA A 343 -4.06 -2.64 -12.63
C ALA A 343 -5.46 -2.01 -12.47
N GLY A 344 -5.85 -1.67 -11.24
CA GLY A 344 -7.09 -0.96 -10.97
C GLY A 344 -7.13 0.41 -11.65
N VAL A 345 -6.11 1.22 -11.46
CA VAL A 345 -6.00 2.56 -12.08
C VAL A 345 -5.82 2.45 -13.60
N LEU A 346 -4.97 1.54 -14.08
CA LEU A 346 -4.75 1.33 -15.52
C LEU A 346 -6.04 0.95 -16.25
N SER A 347 -6.83 0.04 -15.67
CA SER A 347 -8.07 -0.43 -16.28
C SER A 347 -9.17 0.63 -16.29
N GLN A 348 -9.28 1.46 -15.24
CA GLN A 348 -10.36 2.44 -15.10
C GLN A 348 -10.04 3.78 -15.75
N ASP A 349 -8.80 4.27 -15.59
CA ASP A 349 -8.47 5.65 -15.89
C ASP A 349 -7.74 5.84 -17.21
N LEU A 350 -6.87 4.90 -17.60
CA LEU A 350 -6.04 5.03 -18.78
C LEU A 350 -6.59 4.26 -19.98
N LEU A 351 -7.10 3.04 -19.77
CA LEU A 351 -7.68 2.26 -20.88
C LEU A 351 -9.13 2.60 -21.17
N GLY A 352 -9.81 3.33 -20.27
CA GLY A 352 -11.16 3.83 -20.48
C GLY A 352 -12.22 2.73 -20.71
N TRP A 353 -11.94 1.48 -20.34
CA TRP A 353 -12.78 0.32 -20.58
C TRP A 353 -13.78 0.15 -19.44
N GLY A 354 -15.07 0.29 -19.77
CA GLY A 354 -16.00 -0.26 -18.88
C GLY A 354 -17.30 0.46 -18.62
N ALA A 355 -18.23 0.28 -19.52
CA ALA A 355 -19.65 0.55 -19.25
C ALA A 355 -20.36 -0.65 -18.61
N GLY A 356 -19.75 -1.85 -18.55
CA GLY A 356 -20.39 -3.06 -18.03
C GLY A 356 -19.50 -3.88 -17.08
N HIS A 357 -20.13 -4.57 -16.11
CA HIS A 357 -19.48 -5.39 -15.08
C HIS A 357 -18.47 -6.40 -15.67
N ARG A 358 -18.86 -7.12 -16.72
CA ARG A 358 -17.99 -8.13 -17.36
C ARG A 358 -16.81 -7.52 -18.11
N GLN A 359 -16.98 -6.33 -18.71
CA GLN A 359 -15.92 -5.63 -19.42
C GLN A 359 -14.89 -5.07 -18.43
N GLY A 360 -15.32 -4.53 -17.28
CA GLY A 360 -14.44 -4.05 -16.22
C GLY A 360 -13.52 -5.14 -15.67
N ILE A 361 -14.02 -6.35 -15.43
CA ILE A 361 -13.21 -7.48 -14.95
C ILE A 361 -12.20 -7.93 -16.02
N ARG A 362 -12.59 -7.97 -17.31
CA ARG A 362 -11.65 -8.32 -18.40
C ARG A 362 -10.54 -7.28 -18.53
N ALA A 363 -10.91 -5.99 -18.48
CA ALA A 363 -9.94 -4.90 -18.50
C ALA A 363 -8.94 -4.98 -17.35
N PHE A 364 -9.43 -5.25 -16.12
CA PHE A 364 -8.57 -5.42 -14.96
C PHE A 364 -7.62 -6.62 -15.11
N ARG A 365 -8.09 -7.75 -15.61
CA ARG A 365 -7.26 -8.93 -15.86
C ARG A 365 -6.17 -8.66 -16.89
N LEU A 366 -6.53 -8.01 -18.00
CA LEU A 366 -5.54 -7.63 -19.02
C LEU A 366 -4.52 -6.65 -18.44
N SER A 367 -4.98 -5.62 -17.70
CA SER A 367 -4.10 -4.67 -17.00
C SER A 367 -3.16 -5.38 -16.03
N THR A 368 -3.63 -6.41 -15.31
CA THR A 368 -2.79 -7.22 -14.41
C THR A 368 -1.66 -7.89 -15.16
N VAL A 369 -1.96 -8.55 -16.30
CA VAL A 369 -0.94 -9.19 -17.13
C VAL A 369 0.06 -8.17 -17.67
N VAL A 370 -0.42 -7.04 -18.18
CA VAL A 370 0.43 -5.95 -18.69
C VAL A 370 1.36 -5.43 -17.60
N VAL A 371 0.84 -5.14 -16.40
CA VAL A 371 1.62 -4.63 -15.26
C VAL A 371 2.72 -5.61 -14.87
N VAL A 372 2.41 -6.90 -14.75
CA VAL A 372 3.40 -7.93 -14.38
C VAL A 372 4.49 -8.06 -15.44
N LEU A 373 4.13 -8.12 -16.74
CA LEU A 373 5.10 -8.23 -17.83
C LEU A 373 5.99 -7.00 -17.97
N VAL A 374 5.41 -5.79 -17.89
CA VAL A 374 6.18 -4.54 -17.94
C VAL A 374 7.14 -4.45 -16.75
N SER A 375 6.69 -4.83 -15.54
CA SER A 375 7.57 -4.82 -14.36
C SER A 375 8.71 -5.82 -14.46
N LEU A 376 8.48 -7.01 -15.03
CA LEU A 376 9.56 -7.98 -15.31
C LEU A 376 10.58 -7.41 -16.30
N LEU A 377 10.11 -6.77 -17.37
CA LEU A 377 10.99 -6.13 -18.35
C LEU A 377 11.83 -5.01 -17.70
N LEU A 378 11.19 -4.14 -16.93
CA LEU A 378 11.89 -3.07 -16.20
C LEU A 378 12.90 -3.63 -15.19
N THR A 379 12.61 -4.78 -14.57
CA THR A 379 13.54 -5.45 -13.65
C THR A 379 14.83 -5.89 -14.34
N VAL A 380 14.74 -6.33 -15.59
CA VAL A 380 15.92 -6.69 -16.40
C VAL A 380 16.76 -5.44 -16.72
N VAL A 381 16.11 -4.34 -17.10
CA VAL A 381 16.79 -3.07 -17.40
C VAL A 381 17.47 -2.47 -16.15
N SER A 382 16.88 -2.66 -14.97
CA SER A 382 17.37 -2.10 -13.71
C SER A 382 18.25 -3.07 -12.91
N ALA A 383 18.78 -4.12 -13.52
CA ALA A 383 19.50 -5.22 -12.83
C ALA A 383 20.73 -4.75 -12.01
N GLY A 384 21.32 -3.61 -12.36
CA GLY A 384 22.47 -3.02 -11.65
C GLY A 384 22.13 -2.18 -10.43
N VAL A 385 20.85 -1.87 -10.18
CA VAL A 385 20.43 -1.01 -9.05
C VAL A 385 20.18 -1.87 -7.82
N PRO A 386 20.82 -1.56 -6.65
CA PRO A 386 20.56 -2.28 -5.41
C PRO A 386 19.10 -2.20 -4.98
N VAL A 387 18.55 -3.30 -4.43
CA VAL A 387 17.13 -3.43 -4.04
C VAL A 387 16.66 -2.29 -3.14
N ALA A 388 17.44 -1.98 -2.11
CA ALA A 388 17.10 -0.94 -1.16
C ALA A 388 17.08 0.46 -1.81
N HIS A 389 18.06 0.77 -2.65
CA HIS A 389 18.15 2.08 -3.32
C HIS A 389 17.01 2.30 -4.34
N ALA A 390 16.60 1.26 -5.06
CA ALA A 390 15.42 1.33 -5.94
C ALA A 390 14.14 1.68 -5.17
N VAL A 391 14.00 1.15 -3.94
CA VAL A 391 12.89 1.50 -3.05
C VAL A 391 12.98 2.94 -2.56
N GLU A 392 14.16 3.39 -2.13
CA GLU A 392 14.39 4.77 -1.66
C GLU A 392 14.01 5.81 -2.73
N LEU A 393 14.44 5.60 -3.99
CA LEU A 393 14.08 6.46 -5.11
C LEU A 393 12.57 6.45 -5.39
N THR A 394 11.93 5.31 -5.28
CA THR A 394 10.46 5.22 -5.43
C THR A 394 9.74 6.01 -4.35
N PHE A 395 10.22 5.96 -3.11
CA PHE A 395 9.71 6.79 -2.00
C PHE A 395 9.94 8.27 -2.26
N ALA A 396 11.09 8.67 -2.83
CA ALA A 396 11.35 10.06 -3.20
C ALA A 396 10.34 10.58 -4.26
N VAL A 397 10.00 9.77 -5.27
CA VAL A 397 8.97 10.12 -6.26
C VAL A 397 7.60 10.28 -5.58
N ALA A 398 7.21 9.35 -4.72
CA ALA A 398 5.94 9.41 -3.99
C ALA A 398 5.89 10.63 -3.03
N ALA A 399 7.00 10.91 -2.33
CA ALA A 399 7.15 12.06 -1.44
C ALA A 399 7.01 13.39 -2.17
N SER A 400 7.56 13.47 -3.39
CA SER A 400 7.59 14.71 -4.18
C SER A 400 6.34 14.94 -5.03
N THR A 401 5.41 13.99 -5.06
CA THR A 401 4.19 14.07 -5.87
C THR A 401 2.93 14.01 -5.03
N PHE A 402 2.60 12.85 -4.48
CA PHE A 402 1.34 12.65 -3.77
C PHE A 402 1.33 13.20 -2.35
N CYS A 403 2.45 13.25 -1.66
CA CYS A 403 2.48 13.81 -0.31
C CYS A 403 2.03 15.28 -0.28
N PRO A 404 2.62 16.21 -1.07
CA PRO A 404 2.16 17.60 -1.13
C PRO A 404 0.70 17.71 -1.58
N MET A 405 0.29 16.92 -2.57
CA MET A 405 -1.08 16.92 -3.10
C MET A 405 -2.10 16.47 -2.03
N LEU A 406 -1.77 15.45 -1.23
CA LEU A 406 -2.63 14.97 -0.15
C LEU A 406 -2.71 15.97 0.99
N LEU A 407 -1.57 16.47 1.49
CA LEU A 407 -1.56 17.43 2.60
C LEU A 407 -2.28 18.72 2.25
N LEU A 408 -1.92 19.35 1.14
CA LEU A 408 -2.56 20.59 0.69
C LEU A 408 -4.01 20.34 0.26
N GLY A 409 -4.29 19.21 -0.39
CA GLY A 409 -5.64 18.84 -0.81
C GLY A 409 -6.60 18.64 0.34
N ILE A 410 -6.16 18.06 1.46
CA ILE A 410 -6.97 17.82 2.64
C ILE A 410 -7.08 19.08 3.51
N TRP A 411 -5.98 19.82 3.71
CA TRP A 411 -5.91 20.84 4.75
C TRP A 411 -5.96 22.28 4.24
N TRP A 412 -5.67 22.53 2.97
CA TRP A 412 -5.60 23.87 2.42
C TRP A 412 -6.65 24.13 1.31
N ARG A 413 -7.59 25.02 1.60
CA ARG A 413 -8.66 25.40 0.65
C ARG A 413 -8.15 26.09 -0.61
N GLY A 414 -6.93 26.66 -0.57
CA GLY A 414 -6.34 27.45 -1.65
C GLY A 414 -5.80 26.63 -2.81
N LEU A 415 -5.68 25.30 -2.69
CA LEU A 415 -5.12 24.46 -3.74
C LEU A 415 -5.98 24.49 -5.01
N THR A 416 -5.33 24.78 -6.14
CA THR A 416 -5.95 24.78 -7.48
C THR A 416 -5.48 23.58 -8.30
N SER A 417 -6.22 23.25 -9.36
CA SER A 417 -5.83 22.18 -10.28
C SER A 417 -4.49 22.46 -10.98
N VAL A 418 -4.23 23.75 -11.33
CA VAL A 418 -2.97 24.17 -11.94
C VAL A 418 -1.81 24.01 -10.96
N GLY A 419 -2.00 24.45 -9.71
CA GLY A 419 -0.98 24.31 -8.67
C GLY A 419 -0.63 22.84 -8.40
N ALA A 420 -1.63 21.98 -8.28
CA ALA A 420 -1.42 20.55 -8.07
C ALA A 420 -0.62 19.90 -9.22
N VAL A 421 -1.00 20.20 -10.48
CA VAL A 421 -0.27 19.69 -11.65
C VAL A 421 1.15 20.21 -11.67
N ALA A 422 1.36 21.51 -11.50
CA ALA A 422 2.69 22.11 -11.54
C ALA A 422 3.63 21.51 -10.48
N GLY A 423 3.15 21.38 -9.23
CA GLY A 423 3.96 20.80 -8.16
C GLY A 423 4.28 19.31 -8.39
N MET A 424 3.29 18.51 -8.82
CA MET A 424 3.50 17.09 -9.13
C MET A 424 4.49 16.92 -10.30
N MET A 425 4.44 17.78 -11.33
CA MET A 425 5.36 17.71 -12.47
C MET A 425 6.78 18.15 -12.11
N VAL A 426 6.94 19.20 -11.32
CA VAL A 426 8.27 19.69 -10.92
C VAL A 426 8.93 18.72 -9.93
N GLY A 427 8.24 18.37 -8.83
CA GLY A 427 8.79 17.45 -7.85
C GLY A 427 8.97 16.04 -8.39
N GLY A 428 7.96 15.54 -9.11
CA GLY A 428 7.99 14.23 -9.76
C GLY A 428 9.02 14.15 -10.89
N GLY A 429 9.17 15.20 -11.69
CA GLY A 429 10.17 15.29 -12.76
C GLY A 429 11.61 15.21 -12.24
N LEU A 430 11.91 15.96 -11.17
CA LEU A 430 13.24 15.91 -10.54
C LEU A 430 13.52 14.51 -9.93
N SER A 431 12.59 13.95 -9.20
CA SER A 431 12.75 12.62 -8.59
C SER A 431 12.81 11.51 -9.65
N MET A 432 12.03 11.62 -10.74
CA MET A 432 12.10 10.68 -11.86
C MET A 432 13.42 10.82 -12.62
N GLY A 433 13.97 12.03 -12.75
CA GLY A 433 15.31 12.27 -13.27
C GLY A 433 16.36 11.50 -12.47
N ALA A 434 16.27 11.48 -11.14
CA ALA A 434 17.16 10.71 -10.28
C ALA A 434 17.02 9.18 -10.51
N VAL A 435 15.80 8.68 -10.71
CA VAL A 435 15.56 7.28 -11.08
C VAL A 435 16.24 6.94 -12.40
N LEU A 436 16.08 7.78 -13.42
CA LEU A 436 16.65 7.55 -14.75
C LEU A 436 18.18 7.61 -14.73
N THR A 437 18.79 8.62 -14.08
CA THR A 437 20.25 8.73 -13.95
C THR A 437 20.85 7.51 -13.28
N THR A 438 20.23 7.02 -12.20
CA THR A 438 20.66 5.82 -11.47
C THR A 438 20.49 4.55 -12.32
N THR A 439 19.34 4.39 -12.97
CA THR A 439 19.02 3.17 -13.75
C THR A 439 19.94 3.03 -14.97
N PHE A 440 20.23 4.13 -15.65
CA PHE A 440 21.08 4.13 -16.86
C PHE A 440 22.56 4.40 -16.56
N GLY A 441 22.96 4.51 -15.28
CA GLY A 441 24.35 4.75 -14.91
C GLY A 441 24.91 6.07 -15.44
N ILE A 442 24.07 7.10 -15.60
CA ILE A 442 24.51 8.40 -16.12
C ILE A 442 25.37 9.08 -15.06
N ALA A 443 26.65 9.23 -15.36
CA ALA A 443 27.58 9.90 -14.45
C ALA A 443 27.20 11.37 -14.30
N THR A 444 26.91 11.78 -13.07
CA THR A 444 26.63 13.17 -12.71
C THR A 444 27.67 13.63 -11.69
N GLY A 445 28.29 14.80 -11.93
CA GLY A 445 29.33 15.34 -11.06
C GLY A 445 28.85 16.42 -10.10
N GLY A 446 29.64 16.71 -9.07
CA GLY A 446 29.40 17.77 -8.09
C GLY A 446 28.07 17.63 -7.34
N TRP A 447 27.56 18.73 -6.84
CA TRP A 447 26.30 18.76 -6.09
C TRP A 447 25.08 18.23 -6.86
N PHE A 448 25.06 18.38 -8.18
CA PHE A 448 23.98 17.82 -9.00
C PHE A 448 23.96 16.29 -8.90
N GLY A 449 25.13 15.64 -8.92
CA GLY A 449 25.25 14.20 -8.71
C GLY A 449 24.72 13.75 -7.34
N VAL A 450 25.08 14.49 -6.29
CA VAL A 450 24.60 14.21 -4.91
C VAL A 450 23.06 14.29 -4.82
N VAL A 451 22.47 15.32 -5.45
CA VAL A 451 21.02 15.48 -5.52
C VAL A 451 20.37 14.34 -6.31
N MET A 452 21.00 13.85 -7.38
CA MET A 452 20.47 12.73 -8.16
C MET A 452 20.56 11.37 -7.42
N ILE A 453 21.48 11.23 -6.47
CA ILE A 453 21.51 10.02 -5.60
C ILE A 453 20.34 10.03 -4.63
N GLN A 454 20.04 11.18 -3.98
CA GLN A 454 18.95 11.32 -3.01
C GLN A 454 18.21 12.65 -3.22
N PRO A 455 17.18 12.69 -4.09
CA PRO A 455 16.57 13.95 -4.53
C PRO A 455 15.59 14.57 -3.51
N ALA A 456 15.13 13.85 -2.50
CA ALA A 456 13.96 14.23 -1.70
C ALA A 456 14.14 15.55 -0.94
N ALA A 457 15.35 15.85 -0.44
CA ALA A 457 15.60 17.09 0.28
C ALA A 457 15.42 18.35 -0.60
N VAL A 458 15.53 18.22 -1.91
CA VAL A 458 15.28 19.30 -2.88
C VAL A 458 13.90 19.16 -3.52
N SER A 459 13.54 17.95 -3.99
CA SER A 459 12.33 17.75 -4.78
C SER A 459 11.04 17.90 -3.96
N VAL A 460 11.03 17.52 -2.68
CA VAL A 460 9.84 17.64 -1.81
C VAL A 460 9.53 19.12 -1.50
N PRO A 461 10.48 19.93 -0.94
CA PRO A 461 10.22 21.35 -0.71
C PRO A 461 9.88 22.11 -1.99
N LEU A 462 10.55 21.80 -3.10
CA LEU A 462 10.30 22.42 -4.39
C LEU A 462 8.89 22.12 -4.90
N SER A 463 8.41 20.87 -4.72
CA SER A 463 7.04 20.49 -5.06
C SER A 463 6.02 21.28 -4.23
N PHE A 464 6.20 21.38 -2.91
CA PHE A 464 5.34 22.17 -2.04
C PHE A 464 5.33 23.66 -2.44
N ALA A 465 6.52 24.24 -2.64
CA ALA A 465 6.66 25.64 -3.02
C ALA A 465 5.98 25.93 -4.36
N THR A 466 6.19 25.08 -5.35
CA THR A 466 5.56 25.20 -6.68
C THR A 466 4.04 25.03 -6.59
N MET A 467 3.55 24.04 -5.83
CA MET A 467 2.12 23.80 -5.62
C MET A 467 1.44 25.00 -5.00
N VAL A 468 2.04 25.55 -3.95
CA VAL A 468 1.52 26.74 -3.25
C VAL A 468 1.62 27.98 -4.13
N GLY A 469 2.79 28.26 -4.71
CA GLY A 469 3.02 29.44 -5.55
C GLY A 469 2.11 29.51 -6.77
N ALA A 470 2.02 28.39 -7.52
CA ALA A 470 1.13 28.30 -8.68
C ALA A 470 -0.36 28.38 -8.28
N SER A 471 -0.75 27.84 -7.13
CA SER A 471 -2.12 27.97 -6.64
C SER A 471 -2.46 29.39 -6.21
N LEU A 472 -1.52 30.12 -5.62
CA LEU A 472 -1.68 31.54 -5.28
C LEU A 472 -1.80 32.40 -6.54
N ALA A 473 -1.00 32.10 -7.58
CA ALA A 473 -1.06 32.80 -8.87
C ALA A 473 -2.35 32.51 -9.65
N THR A 474 -2.99 31.34 -9.40
CA THR A 474 -4.19 30.91 -10.12
C THR A 474 -5.44 30.85 -9.22
N ARG A 475 -5.58 31.79 -8.29
CA ARG A 475 -6.69 31.82 -7.30
C ARG A 475 -8.09 31.82 -7.92
N SER A 476 -8.26 32.38 -9.12
CA SER A 476 -9.52 32.37 -9.87
C SER A 476 -9.95 30.98 -10.34
N ARG A 477 -9.03 30.01 -10.37
CA ARG A 477 -9.29 28.61 -10.79
C ARG A 477 -9.51 27.66 -9.61
N ARG A 478 -9.89 28.20 -8.44
CA ARG A 478 -10.29 27.36 -7.29
C ARG A 478 -11.53 26.56 -7.63
N PRO A 479 -11.63 25.27 -7.18
CA PRO A 479 -12.83 24.48 -7.37
C PRO A 479 -14.05 25.16 -6.75
N GLU A 480 -15.19 25.11 -7.44
CA GLU A 480 -16.44 25.78 -7.00
C GLU A 480 -16.97 25.17 -5.69
N HIS A 481 -16.90 23.84 -5.57
CA HIS A 481 -17.45 23.10 -4.43
C HIS A 481 -16.43 22.81 -3.32
N VAL A 482 -15.31 23.55 -3.27
CA VAL A 482 -14.24 23.32 -2.29
C VAL A 482 -14.74 23.31 -0.84
N SER A 483 -15.64 24.22 -0.48
CA SER A 483 -16.17 24.31 0.89
C SER A 483 -16.97 23.06 1.27
N ARG A 484 -17.80 22.54 0.37
CA ARG A 484 -18.57 21.31 0.57
C ARG A 484 -17.64 20.10 0.71
N THR A 485 -16.62 20.02 -0.13
CA THR A 485 -15.60 18.95 -0.08
C THR A 485 -14.85 19.00 1.24
N MET A 486 -14.43 20.19 1.71
CA MET A 486 -13.76 20.33 3.01
C MET A 486 -14.64 19.90 4.18
N VAL A 487 -15.92 20.27 4.20
CA VAL A 487 -16.88 19.81 5.22
C VAL A 487 -16.97 18.28 5.18
N ARG A 488 -17.08 17.67 3.98
CA ARG A 488 -17.14 16.21 3.82
C ARG A 488 -15.91 15.50 4.38
N LEU A 489 -14.70 16.05 4.18
CA LEU A 489 -13.45 15.47 4.64
C LEU A 489 -13.28 15.55 6.17
N HIS A 490 -13.76 16.63 6.79
CA HIS A 490 -13.47 16.93 8.21
C HIS A 490 -14.64 16.66 9.15
N ALA A 491 -15.88 16.72 8.67
CA ALA A 491 -17.04 16.47 9.53
C ALA A 491 -17.04 15.01 10.06
N PRO A 492 -17.35 14.80 11.34
CA PRO A 492 -17.52 13.46 11.90
C PRO A 492 -18.61 12.67 11.19
N GLU A 493 -18.55 11.33 11.25
CA GLU A 493 -19.51 10.44 10.61
C GLU A 493 -20.91 10.56 11.21
N ASP A 494 -21.04 10.97 12.46
CA ASP A 494 -22.31 11.16 13.18
C ASP A 494 -23.15 12.32 12.63
N VAL A 495 -22.50 13.23 11.89
CA VAL A 495 -23.22 14.29 11.17
C VAL A 495 -23.80 13.69 9.89
N HIS A 496 -25.13 13.70 9.75
CA HIS A 496 -25.85 13.22 8.57
C HIS A 496 -25.58 14.10 7.34
N LEU A 497 -24.41 13.90 6.74
CA LEU A 497 -24.07 14.41 5.42
C LEU A 497 -24.36 13.33 4.40
N ASN A 498 -24.92 13.69 3.26
CA ASN A 498 -25.06 12.75 2.13
C ASN A 498 -23.65 12.41 1.58
N ARG A 499 -23.04 11.33 2.12
CA ARG A 499 -21.67 10.90 1.85
C ARG A 499 -21.60 9.74 0.86
N GLY A 500 -22.46 9.69 -0.15
CA GLY A 500 -22.43 8.68 -1.20
C GLY A 500 -21.00 8.37 -1.70
N SER A 501 -20.78 7.22 -2.31
CA SER A 501 -19.54 6.92 -3.01
C SER A 501 -19.34 7.91 -4.15
N PHE A 502 -18.09 8.33 -4.38
CA PHE A 502 -17.75 9.14 -5.53
C PHE A 502 -17.83 8.26 -6.77
N HIS A 503 -18.78 8.59 -7.66
CA HIS A 503 -18.80 8.10 -9.02
C HIS A 503 -18.39 9.27 -9.92
N PRO A 504 -17.30 9.17 -10.69
CA PRO A 504 -17.02 10.18 -11.71
C PRO A 504 -18.19 10.16 -12.68
N GLU A 505 -18.99 11.23 -12.70
CA GLU A 505 -20.02 11.40 -13.72
C GLU A 505 -19.32 11.34 -15.08
N ARG A 506 -19.72 10.36 -15.90
CA ARG A 506 -19.45 10.46 -17.31
C ARG A 506 -20.13 11.76 -17.75
N ARG A 507 -19.38 12.72 -18.24
CA ARG A 507 -19.95 13.72 -19.13
C ARG A 507 -20.58 12.93 -20.27
N GLU A 508 -21.89 12.77 -20.23
CA GLU A 508 -22.64 12.45 -21.44
C GLU A 508 -22.18 13.47 -22.46
N THR A 509 -21.42 13.00 -23.43
CA THR A 509 -21.07 13.78 -24.60
C THR A 509 -22.40 14.29 -25.14
N GLY A 510 -22.51 15.61 -25.32
CA GLY A 510 -23.72 16.31 -25.72
C GLY A 510 -24.40 15.85 -27.03
N ALA A 511 -24.03 14.69 -27.58
CA ALA A 511 -24.67 14.00 -28.69
C ALA A 511 -25.96 13.27 -28.30
N ALA A 512 -26.16 12.90 -27.01
CA ALA A 512 -27.41 12.22 -26.60
C ALA A 512 -28.54 13.20 -26.26
N ARG A 513 -28.24 14.49 -25.99
CA ARG A 513 -29.30 15.52 -25.79
C ARG A 513 -29.83 16.10 -27.08
N MET A 514 -29.16 15.97 -28.21
CA MET A 514 -29.70 16.38 -29.53
C MET A 514 -30.61 15.32 -30.16
N GLY A 515 -30.59 14.06 -29.73
CA GLY A 515 -31.46 13.00 -30.23
C GLY A 515 -32.79 12.88 -29.51
N ALA A 516 -32.93 13.34 -28.27
CA ALA A 516 -34.19 13.29 -27.52
C ALA A 516 -35.07 14.52 -27.71
N GLY A 517 -34.49 15.65 -28.15
CA GLY A 517 -35.27 16.87 -28.48
C GLY A 517 -35.86 16.89 -29.89
N ALA A 518 -35.49 15.96 -30.78
CA ALA A 518 -36.00 15.86 -32.16
C ALA A 518 -37.16 14.85 -32.33
N ALA A 519 -37.44 14.04 -31.27
CA ALA A 519 -38.54 13.08 -31.30
C ALA A 519 -39.87 13.60 -30.70
N GLU A 520 -39.85 14.78 -30.06
CA GLU A 520 -41.05 15.39 -29.44
C GLU A 520 -41.69 16.53 -30.24
N GLN A 521 -41.23 16.84 -31.46
CA GLN A 521 -41.79 17.88 -32.32
C GLN A 521 -42.40 17.35 -33.63
N GLY A 522 -42.88 16.12 -33.67
CA GLY A 522 -43.43 15.53 -34.87
C GLY A 522 -44.71 14.70 -34.66
N SER A 523 -45.71 15.17 -33.90
CA SER A 523 -47.09 14.67 -34.03
C SER A 523 -48.08 15.67 -33.41
N GLY A 524 -48.37 16.73 -34.12
CA GLY A 524 -49.47 17.64 -33.84
C GLY A 524 -50.27 17.80 -35.09
N GLY A 525 -51.42 17.14 -35.15
CA GLY A 525 -52.37 17.30 -36.24
C GLY A 525 -53.71 16.59 -35.98
N GLY A 526 -54.75 17.38 -35.56
CA GLY A 526 -56.17 17.18 -35.88
C GLY A 526 -56.91 16.13 -35.02
N GLU A 527 -57.85 16.49 -34.21
CA GLU A 527 -59.23 16.83 -34.55
C GLU A 527 -60.08 17.08 -33.29
N LEU A 528 -61.07 17.92 -33.49
CA LEU A 528 -62.17 18.44 -32.67
C LEU A 528 -63.06 17.33 -32.05
N GLY A 529 -63.62 17.59 -30.83
CA GLY A 529 -64.88 16.99 -30.44
C GLY A 529 -65.21 17.00 -28.96
N SER A 530 -65.92 18.03 -28.48
CA SER A 530 -67.01 18.09 -27.46
C SER A 530 -66.81 17.33 -26.10
N GLY A 531 -66.92 18.13 -25.00
CA GLY A 531 -67.11 17.76 -23.59
C GLY A 531 -68.48 17.11 -23.28
N PRO A 532 -69.08 17.16 -22.07
CA PRO A 532 -68.53 17.56 -20.77
C PRO A 532 -68.94 16.61 -19.60
N MET A 533 -68.44 16.95 -18.35
CA MET A 533 -69.04 16.62 -17.03
C MET A 533 -69.19 15.15 -16.58
N HIS A 534 -68.53 14.80 -15.48
CA HIS A 534 -69.15 14.56 -14.15
C HIS A 534 -68.09 14.12 -13.11
N ARG A 535 -67.99 14.89 -12.04
CA ARG A 535 -67.69 14.33 -10.69
C ARG A 535 -68.99 13.71 -10.16
N PRO A 536 -69.00 12.72 -9.29
CA PRO A 536 -68.72 12.95 -7.85
C PRO A 536 -68.14 11.78 -7.04
N THR A 537 -67.53 12.14 -5.91
CA THR A 537 -67.75 11.67 -4.53
C THR A 537 -67.78 10.19 -4.17
N GLY A 538 -66.94 9.80 -3.20
CA GLY A 538 -67.56 9.23 -2.01
C GLY A 538 -66.92 7.96 -1.41
N THR A 539 -66.46 8.07 -0.18
CA THR A 539 -66.56 7.12 0.95
C THR A 539 -65.82 5.78 0.86
N ALA A 540 -64.84 5.50 1.69
CA ALA A 540 -64.84 5.16 3.13
C ALA A 540 -65.21 3.71 3.47
N TYR A 541 -64.56 3.15 4.46
CA TYR A 541 -64.82 1.90 5.25
C TYR A 541 -64.35 0.59 4.60
N GLY A 542 -63.69 -0.32 5.32
CA GLY A 542 -63.78 -0.80 6.64
C GLY A 542 -62.86 -1.98 6.93
N SER A 543 -62.40 -1.99 8.09
CA SER A 543 -62.01 -3.01 9.01
C SER A 543 -62.64 -4.40 8.88
N LYS A 544 -61.90 -5.43 9.29
CA LYS A 544 -62.28 -6.59 10.12
C LYS A 544 -61.07 -7.52 10.20
N THR A 545 -60.40 -7.72 11.31
CA THR A 545 -60.69 -8.47 12.57
C THR A 545 -61.07 -9.92 12.40
N ALA A 546 -60.41 -10.68 13.28
CA ALA A 546 -60.80 -11.91 13.96
C ALA A 546 -60.34 -13.22 13.29
N THR A 547 -59.95 -14.24 13.95
CA THR A 547 -59.84 -14.71 15.32
C THR A 547 -59.37 -16.17 15.28
N GLU A 548 -58.72 -16.59 16.34
CA GLU A 548 -58.87 -17.84 17.15
C GLU A 548 -58.27 -19.11 16.55
N GLY A 549 -57.61 -19.88 17.35
CA GLY A 549 -57.73 -20.59 18.59
C GLY A 549 -56.48 -21.42 18.80
N ALA A 550 -55.95 -21.50 19.93
CA ALA A 550 -56.34 -22.09 21.19
C ALA A 550 -55.78 -23.51 21.42
N ALA A 551 -55.30 -23.67 22.62
CA ALA A 551 -55.07 -24.86 23.44
C ALA A 551 -53.64 -25.45 23.42
N GLY A 552 -52.97 -25.70 24.50
CA GLY A 552 -53.27 -25.62 25.93
C GLY A 552 -52.22 -26.41 26.72
N ARG A 553 -52.06 -26.00 27.97
CA ARG A 553 -51.69 -26.82 29.18
C ARG A 553 -50.22 -27.17 29.37
N ASP A 554 -49.77 -26.80 30.44
CA ASP A 554 -49.57 -27.15 31.87
C ASP A 554 -48.10 -27.53 32.09
N GLY A 555 -47.40 -27.20 33.12
CA GLY A 555 -47.70 -26.71 34.44
C GLY A 555 -46.43 -26.73 35.29
N THR A 556 -46.47 -25.96 36.34
CA THR A 556 -45.84 -26.12 37.68
C THR A 556 -44.32 -25.83 37.79
N ASP A 557 -44.02 -24.80 38.49
CA ASP A 557 -43.77 -24.61 39.94
C ASP A 557 -42.31 -24.67 40.40
N GLY A 558 -41.95 -23.71 41.24
CA GLY A 558 -40.92 -23.79 42.26
C GLY A 558 -39.85 -22.73 42.16
N ALA A 559 -40.05 -21.50 42.55
CA ALA A 559 -39.93 -20.88 43.88
C ALA A 559 -38.52 -20.99 44.52
N VAL A 560 -38.01 -19.81 44.86
CA VAL A 560 -37.46 -19.42 46.16
C VAL A 560 -35.96 -19.17 46.33
N ARG A 561 -35.71 -17.87 46.63
CA ARG A 561 -34.74 -17.23 47.57
C ARG A 561 -33.29 -17.03 47.15
N ARG A 562 -32.93 -15.76 47.07
CA ARG A 562 -32.44 -14.75 48.04
C ARG A 562 -31.06 -14.98 48.63
N SER A 563 -30.36 -13.93 48.57
CA SER A 563 -29.33 -13.32 49.44
C SER A 563 -27.91 -13.56 48.94
N GLY A 564 -27.04 -12.65 48.87
CA GLY A 564 -26.83 -11.37 49.53
C GLY A 564 -25.34 -11.18 49.74
N THR A 565 -24.88 -9.99 49.50
CA THR A 565 -23.87 -9.25 50.27
C THR A 565 -22.36 -9.51 50.07
N THR A 566 -21.73 -8.43 49.60
CA THR A 566 -20.53 -7.73 50.14
C THR A 566 -19.14 -8.30 49.88
N ALA A 567 -18.38 -7.53 49.15
CA ALA A 567 -17.35 -6.58 49.59
C ALA A 567 -15.90 -7.04 49.66
N ARG A 568 -15.08 -6.21 49.04
CA ARG A 568 -13.74 -5.73 49.40
C ARG A 568 -12.47 -6.52 49.07
N ARG A 569 -11.68 -5.78 48.29
CA ARG A 569 -10.24 -5.49 48.42
C ARG A 569 -9.22 -6.65 48.52
N SER A 570 -8.40 -6.73 47.57
CA SER A 570 -6.97 -6.31 47.65
C SER A 570 -6.42 -6.21 46.23
#